data_066514c29c09599907dd9898551ecbe0
#
_entry.id   066514c29c09599907dd9898551ecbe0
#
_cell.length_a   1.000
_cell.length_b   1.000
_cell.length_c   1.000
_cell.angle_alpha   90.00
_cell.angle_beta   90.00
_cell.angle_gamma   90.00
#
_symmetry.space_group_name_H-M   'P 1'
#
loop_
_entity.id
_entity.type
_entity.pdbx_description
1 polymer ?
#
loop_
_entity_poly.entity_id
_entity_poly.type
_entity_poly.pdbx_seq_one_letter_code
_entity_poly.pdbx_strand_id
1 'polypeptide(L)'
;MNTNDLYALFDNMPHPRQITPDTYGGYMCEPSPENHCVMLLDIDYGAMGGASLYVSEPGVLDTRIEFTADSPAMSAANLNEWLACFDHMRADLRNAYVWASTLLSTAGKRQA
;
A
#
# COMPACT_ATOMS: atom_id res chain seq x y z
N MET A 1 16.16 8.44 -8.59
CA MET A 1 15.99 7.00 -8.94
C MET A 1 14.99 6.85 -10.07
N ASN A 2 15.32 6.06 -11.06
CA ASN A 2 14.36 5.65 -12.08
C ASN A 2 13.56 4.42 -11.59
N THR A 3 12.60 3.96 -12.39
CA THR A 3 11.75 2.82 -12.03
C THR A 3 12.56 1.55 -11.75
N ASN A 4 13.61 1.28 -12.52
CA ASN A 4 14.46 0.11 -12.31
C ASN A 4 15.21 0.19 -10.98
N ASP A 5 15.70 1.38 -10.61
CA ASP A 5 16.37 1.60 -9.32
C ASP A 5 15.38 1.38 -8.15
N LEU A 6 14.17 1.88 -8.28
CA LEU A 6 13.13 1.70 -7.27
C LEU A 6 12.74 0.23 -7.15
N TYR A 7 12.56 -0.45 -8.27
CA TYR A 7 12.28 -1.89 -8.26
C TYR A 7 13.40 -2.65 -7.55
N ALA A 8 14.66 -2.39 -7.89
CA ALA A 8 15.79 -3.06 -7.28
C ALA A 8 15.89 -2.80 -5.78
N LEU A 9 15.51 -1.60 -5.33
CA LEU A 9 15.51 -1.26 -3.91
C LEU A 9 14.52 -2.10 -3.11
N PHE A 10 13.31 -2.31 -3.65
CA PHE A 10 12.22 -2.97 -2.93
C PHE A 10 12.12 -4.46 -3.20
N ASP A 11 12.70 -4.94 -4.29
CA ASP A 11 12.67 -6.36 -4.66
C ASP A 11 13.40 -7.19 -3.60
N ASN A 12 12.74 -8.23 -3.12
CA ASN A 12 13.25 -9.14 -2.09
C ASN A 12 13.53 -8.52 -0.73
N MET A 13 13.08 -7.27 -0.48
CA MET A 13 13.19 -6.69 0.85
C MET A 13 12.14 -7.28 1.79
N PRO A 14 12.52 -7.60 3.04
CA PRO A 14 11.54 -7.98 4.06
C PRO A 14 10.54 -6.85 4.26
N HIS A 15 9.25 -7.18 4.28
CA HIS A 15 8.19 -6.21 4.50
C HIS A 15 7.53 -6.44 5.87
N PRO A 16 6.79 -5.44 6.38
CA PRO A 16 6.06 -5.60 7.63
C PRO A 16 5.03 -6.71 7.56
N ARG A 17 4.65 -7.22 8.72
CA ARG A 17 3.56 -8.19 8.79
C ARG A 17 2.24 -7.50 8.48
N GLN A 18 1.46 -8.08 7.57
CA GLN A 18 0.14 -7.61 7.25
C GLN A 18 -0.81 -7.87 8.43
N ILE A 19 -1.60 -6.85 8.79
CA ILE A 19 -2.46 -6.91 9.97
C ILE A 19 -3.73 -7.69 9.71
N THR A 20 -4.29 -7.57 8.51
CA THR A 20 -5.56 -8.18 8.16
C THR A 20 -5.33 -9.55 7.52
N PRO A 21 -5.68 -10.66 8.20
CA PRO A 21 -5.32 -12.00 7.71
C PRO A 21 -6.15 -12.49 6.52
N ASP A 22 -7.39 -12.00 6.36
CA ASP A 22 -8.34 -12.52 5.37
C ASP A 22 -8.55 -11.56 4.18
N THR A 23 -7.56 -10.75 3.85
CA THR A 23 -7.63 -9.85 2.70
C THR A 23 -7.04 -10.48 1.45
N TYR A 24 -7.58 -10.08 0.30
CA TYR A 24 -6.97 -10.39 -0.99
C TYR A 24 -5.87 -9.38 -1.28
N GLY A 25 -4.72 -9.88 -1.72
CA GLY A 25 -3.56 -9.04 -1.99
C GLY A 25 -2.59 -8.97 -0.83
N GLY A 26 -1.75 -7.95 -0.83
CA GLY A 26 -0.73 -7.74 0.20
C GLY A 26 0.45 -6.94 -0.33
N TYR A 27 1.60 -7.14 0.29
CA TYR A 27 2.85 -6.55 -0.17
C TYR A 27 3.30 -7.18 -1.48
N MET A 28 3.86 -6.35 -2.34
CA MET A 28 4.36 -6.78 -3.64
C MET A 28 5.49 -5.85 -4.09
N CYS A 29 6.11 -6.18 -5.21
CA CYS A 29 7.04 -5.30 -5.88
C CYS A 29 6.79 -5.45 -7.38
N GLU A 30 5.83 -4.69 -7.88
CA GLU A 30 5.41 -4.79 -9.28
C GLU A 30 5.71 -3.48 -10.02
N PRO A 31 6.67 -3.50 -10.94
CA PRO A 31 7.02 -2.30 -11.70
C PRO A 31 5.98 -2.01 -12.76
N SER A 32 5.73 -0.73 -12.96
CA SER A 32 4.92 -0.21 -14.06
C SER A 32 5.74 0.83 -14.81
N PRO A 33 6.59 0.41 -15.76
CA PRO A 33 7.48 1.34 -16.47
C PRO A 33 6.74 2.45 -17.22
N GLU A 34 5.54 2.15 -17.70
CA GLU A 34 4.70 3.11 -18.41
C GLU A 34 4.27 4.28 -17.54
N ASN A 35 4.07 4.00 -16.23
CA ASN A 35 3.63 4.99 -15.26
C ASN A 35 4.78 5.51 -14.39
N HIS A 36 6.01 5.06 -14.65
CA HIS A 36 7.20 5.44 -13.90
C HIS A 36 7.09 5.20 -12.41
N CYS A 37 6.52 4.05 -12.03
CA CYS A 37 6.27 3.70 -10.63
C CYS A 37 6.41 2.20 -10.37
N VAL A 38 6.46 1.85 -9.09
CA VAL A 38 6.43 0.48 -8.60
C VAL A 38 5.32 0.36 -7.57
N MET A 39 4.45 -0.63 -7.73
CA MET A 39 3.42 -0.93 -6.73
C MET A 39 4.03 -1.76 -5.61
N LEU A 40 3.85 -1.31 -4.37
CA LEU A 40 4.44 -1.93 -3.18
C LEU A 40 3.41 -2.62 -2.29
N LEU A 41 2.17 -2.20 -2.36
CA LEU A 41 1.06 -2.75 -1.58
C LEU A 41 -0.22 -2.62 -2.39
N ASP A 42 -1.01 -3.68 -2.40
CA ASP A 42 -2.36 -3.66 -2.98
C ASP A 42 -3.22 -4.62 -2.17
N ILE A 43 -4.19 -4.07 -1.43
CA ILE A 43 -5.04 -4.84 -0.54
C ILE A 43 -6.49 -4.55 -0.86
N ASP A 44 -7.28 -5.62 -1.00
CA ASP A 44 -8.73 -5.56 -1.17
C ASP A 44 -9.38 -5.91 0.18
N TYR A 45 -10.17 -4.98 0.71
CA TYR A 45 -10.90 -5.14 1.97
C TYR A 45 -12.36 -5.56 1.76
N GLY A 46 -12.67 -6.06 0.57
CA GLY A 46 -14.00 -6.56 0.24
C GLY A 46 -15.00 -5.44 -0.03
N ALA A 47 -16.17 -5.50 0.65
CA ALA A 47 -17.27 -4.57 0.39
C ALA A 47 -16.92 -3.09 0.60
N MET A 48 -15.92 -2.79 1.40
CA MET A 48 -15.48 -1.42 1.65
C MET A 48 -14.66 -0.84 0.49
N GLY A 49 -13.92 -1.66 -0.24
CA GLY A 49 -13.00 -1.22 -1.27
C GLY A 49 -11.58 -1.68 -1.00
N GLY A 50 -10.61 -0.94 -1.49
CA GLY A 50 -9.22 -1.33 -1.39
C GLY A 50 -8.27 -0.16 -1.19
N ALA A 51 -7.01 -0.47 -0.97
CA ALA A 51 -5.94 0.51 -0.80
C ALA A 51 -4.66 0.03 -1.49
N SER A 52 -3.90 0.95 -2.04
CA SER A 52 -2.63 0.67 -2.70
C SER A 52 -1.58 1.69 -2.29
N LEU A 53 -0.33 1.27 -2.28
CA LEU A 53 0.82 2.14 -2.09
C LEU A 53 1.76 1.98 -3.27
N TYR A 54 2.16 3.10 -3.86
CA TYR A 54 3.10 3.17 -4.98
C TYR A 54 4.29 4.01 -4.60
N VAL A 55 5.42 3.70 -5.20
CA VAL A 55 6.56 4.62 -5.24
C VAL A 55 6.79 5.04 -6.69
N SER A 56 6.78 6.35 -6.93
CA SER A 56 6.95 6.94 -8.26
C SER A 56 8.31 7.61 -8.37
N GLU A 57 8.85 7.69 -9.59
CA GLU A 57 10.10 8.40 -9.81
C GLU A 57 9.98 9.87 -9.36
N PRO A 58 10.98 10.41 -8.68
CA PRO A 58 12.28 9.85 -8.33
C PRO A 58 12.33 9.13 -6.96
N GLY A 59 11.23 8.89 -6.32
CA GLY A 59 11.15 8.24 -5.01
C GLY A 59 10.04 8.84 -4.15
N VAL A 60 8.91 9.16 -4.76
CA VAL A 60 7.75 9.76 -4.09
C VAL A 60 6.71 8.67 -3.81
N LEU A 61 6.29 8.58 -2.55
CA LEU A 61 5.24 7.64 -2.14
C LEU A 61 3.86 8.24 -2.38
N ASP A 62 3.01 7.47 -3.03
CA ASP A 62 1.61 7.81 -3.28
C ASP A 62 0.72 6.68 -2.79
N THR A 63 -0.40 7.05 -2.16
CA THR A 63 -1.42 6.11 -1.74
C THR A 63 -2.70 6.34 -2.54
N ARG A 64 -3.38 5.24 -2.85
CA ARG A 64 -4.69 5.29 -3.46
C ARG A 64 -5.67 4.49 -2.60
N ILE A 65 -6.80 5.10 -2.27
CA ILE A 65 -7.88 4.46 -1.54
C ILE A 65 -9.10 4.49 -2.43
N GLU A 66 -9.67 3.32 -2.68
CA GLU A 66 -10.87 3.17 -3.48
C GLU A 66 -12.00 2.64 -2.61
N PHE A 67 -13.12 3.36 -2.58
CA PHE A 67 -14.32 2.93 -1.89
C PHE A 67 -15.29 2.33 -2.89
N THR A 68 -16.02 1.28 -2.47
CA THR A 68 -17.09 0.72 -3.29
C THR A 68 -18.20 1.75 -3.40
N ALA A 69 -18.60 2.08 -4.63
CA ALA A 69 -19.45 3.22 -4.94
C ALA A 69 -20.90 3.07 -4.46
N ASP A 70 -21.40 1.84 -4.33
CA ASP A 70 -22.78 1.59 -3.93
C ASP A 70 -22.85 1.31 -2.45
N SER A 71 -23.21 2.34 -1.69
CA SER A 71 -23.37 2.26 -0.25
C SER A 71 -24.83 1.95 0.08
N PRO A 72 -25.21 0.70 0.37
CA PRO A 72 -26.55 0.40 0.85
C PRO A 72 -26.74 0.98 2.24
N ALA A 73 -28.00 1.15 2.63
CA ALA A 73 -28.30 1.54 4.01
C ALA A 73 -27.65 0.54 4.96
N MET A 74 -26.83 1.03 5.88
CA MET A 74 -26.07 0.19 6.79
C MET A 74 -26.85 -0.07 8.08
N SER A 75 -26.99 -1.35 8.44
CA SER A 75 -27.35 -1.71 9.80
C SER A 75 -26.17 -1.41 10.75
N ALA A 76 -26.42 -1.36 12.05
CA ALA A 76 -25.36 -1.15 13.04
C ALA A 76 -24.27 -2.23 12.96
N ALA A 77 -24.63 -3.48 12.65
CA ALA A 77 -23.67 -4.57 12.49
C ALA A 77 -22.75 -4.33 11.28
N ASN A 78 -23.32 -3.93 10.13
CA ASN A 78 -22.52 -3.62 8.93
C ASN A 78 -21.63 -2.42 9.16
N LEU A 79 -22.09 -1.40 9.89
CA LEU A 79 -21.27 -0.24 10.22
C LEU A 79 -20.06 -0.65 11.06
N ASN A 80 -20.24 -1.52 12.05
CA ASN A 80 -19.13 -1.98 12.88
C ASN A 80 -18.09 -2.76 12.07
N GLU A 81 -18.51 -3.63 11.16
CA GLU A 81 -17.61 -4.34 10.23
C GLU A 81 -16.85 -3.36 9.37
N TRP A 82 -17.51 -2.37 8.85
CA TRP A 82 -16.93 -1.35 7.99
C TRP A 82 -15.86 -0.53 8.73
N LEU A 83 -16.15 -0.11 9.95
CA LEU A 83 -15.22 0.61 10.80
C LEU A 83 -14.00 -0.24 11.16
N ALA A 84 -14.19 -1.54 11.41
CA ALA A 84 -13.08 -2.46 11.64
C ALA A 84 -12.17 -2.56 10.41
N CYS A 85 -12.73 -2.63 9.20
CA CYS A 85 -11.96 -2.61 7.95
C CYS A 85 -11.16 -1.31 7.80
N PHE A 86 -11.75 -0.18 8.15
CA PHE A 86 -11.04 1.10 8.13
C PHE A 86 -9.84 1.11 9.07
N ASP A 87 -10.00 0.58 10.27
CA ASP A 87 -8.90 0.50 11.24
C ASP A 87 -7.76 -0.37 10.73
N HIS A 88 -8.09 -1.51 10.11
CA HIS A 88 -7.10 -2.39 9.50
C HIS A 88 -6.39 -1.71 8.33
N MET A 89 -7.14 -1.07 7.45
CA MET A 89 -6.58 -0.35 6.30
C MET A 89 -5.63 0.75 6.75
N ARG A 90 -6.04 1.53 7.73
CA ARG A 90 -5.21 2.60 8.27
C ARG A 90 -3.88 2.06 8.81
N ALA A 91 -3.93 0.98 9.56
CA ALA A 91 -2.74 0.36 10.15
C ALA A 91 -1.83 -0.24 9.07
N ASP A 92 -2.39 -0.94 8.10
CA ASP A 92 -1.61 -1.52 6.98
C ASP A 92 -0.92 -0.43 6.16
N LEU A 93 -1.65 0.62 5.80
CA LEU A 93 -1.08 1.74 5.03
C LEU A 93 0.01 2.47 5.81
N ARG A 94 -0.21 2.71 7.10
CA ARG A 94 0.79 3.35 7.94
C ARG A 94 2.08 2.54 8.02
N ASN A 95 1.95 1.24 8.26
CA ASN A 95 3.11 0.35 8.37
C ASN A 95 3.86 0.28 7.03
N ALA A 96 3.14 0.18 5.93
CA ALA A 96 3.74 0.18 4.60
C ALA A 96 4.45 1.49 4.29
N TYR A 97 3.83 2.60 4.62
CA TYR A 97 4.42 3.92 4.41
C TYR A 97 5.72 4.10 5.20
N VAL A 98 5.72 3.75 6.48
CA VAL A 98 6.91 3.86 7.34
C VAL A 98 8.02 2.97 6.80
N TRP A 99 7.70 1.74 6.44
CA TRP A 99 8.68 0.81 5.85
C TRP A 99 9.28 1.36 4.56
N ALA A 100 8.45 1.79 3.63
CA ALA A 100 8.90 2.29 2.33
C ALA A 100 9.70 3.59 2.45
N SER A 101 9.24 4.52 3.29
CA SER A 101 9.95 5.78 3.49
C SER A 101 11.31 5.57 4.17
N THR A 102 11.42 4.60 5.05
CA THR A 102 12.69 4.25 5.69
C THR A 102 13.69 3.71 4.66
N LEU A 103 13.25 2.81 3.77
CA LEU A 103 14.11 2.28 2.72
C LEU A 103 14.57 3.37 1.75
N LEU A 104 13.66 4.26 1.36
CA LEU A 104 13.99 5.38 0.47
C LEU A 104 14.99 6.33 1.11
N SER A 105 14.81 6.64 2.38
CA SER A 105 15.73 7.50 3.13
C SER A 105 17.12 6.90 3.24
N THR A 106 17.21 5.60 3.50
CA THR A 106 18.48 4.88 3.58
C THR A 106 19.18 4.85 2.23
N ALA A 107 18.45 4.61 1.15
CA ALA A 107 19.00 4.62 -0.20
C ALA A 107 19.50 6.00 -0.61
N GLY A 108 18.78 7.07 -0.26
CA GLY A 108 19.19 8.44 -0.50
C GLY A 108 20.50 8.78 0.19
N LYS A 109 20.67 8.35 1.44
CA LYS A 109 21.91 8.55 2.18
C LYS A 109 23.10 7.82 1.55
N ARG A 110 22.87 6.62 1.00
CA ARG A 110 23.93 5.86 0.32
C ARG A 110 24.36 6.47 -1.00
N GLN A 111 23.45 7.18 -1.65
CA GLN A 111 23.72 7.85 -2.94
C GLN A 111 24.32 9.25 -2.78
N ALA A 112 24.20 9.80 -1.59
CA ALA A 112 24.83 11.08 -1.27
C ALA A 112 26.34 10.91 -0.93
#